data_6133db3f78098760e9d0aab00b034518
#
_entry.id   6133db3f78098760e9d0aab00b034518
#
_cell.length_a   1.000
_cell.length_b   1.000
_cell.length_c   1.000
_cell.angle_alpha   90.00
_cell.angle_beta   90.00
_cell.angle_gamma   90.00
#
_symmetry.space_group_name_H-M   'P 1'
#
loop_
_entity.id
_entity.type
_entity.pdbx_description
1 polymer ?
#
loop_
_entity_poly.entity_id
_entity_poly.type
_entity_poly.pdbx_seq_one_letter_code
_entity_poly.pdbx_strand_id
1 'polypeptide(L)'
;NLTPRTVDGGFTVIDSVRLSNKTEIVMGRRESFYGINYATWECSDGNNYYWGHYDISTEQQARLDMFERAAERMRQILPEQYSQSEAESENSDEDECEM
;
A
#
# COMPACT_ATOMS: atom_id res chain seq x y z
N ASN A 1 12.00 16.61 -13.58
CA ASN A 1 11.38 16.73 -14.83
C ASN A 1 10.07 16.01 -14.97
N LEU A 2 9.74 15.11 -14.09
CA LEU A 2 8.44 14.49 -14.10
C LEU A 2 7.52 15.25 -13.17
N THR A 3 6.30 15.48 -13.65
CA THR A 3 5.30 16.10 -12.81
C THR A 3 4.85 15.14 -11.74
N PRO A 4 4.85 15.52 -10.47
CA PRO A 4 4.35 14.63 -9.44
C PRO A 4 2.90 14.30 -9.67
N ARG A 5 2.51 13.08 -9.32
CA ARG A 5 1.10 12.71 -9.36
C ARG A 5 0.37 13.36 -8.21
N THR A 6 -0.85 13.78 -8.45
CA THR A 6 -1.68 14.38 -7.43
C THR A 6 -2.97 13.62 -7.29
N VAL A 7 -3.55 13.70 -6.09
CA VAL A 7 -4.84 13.09 -5.80
C VAL A 7 -5.76 14.20 -5.32
N ASP A 8 -7.03 14.09 -5.64
CA ASP A 8 -8.00 15.10 -5.28
C ASP A 8 -7.91 15.44 -3.81
N GLY A 9 -8.08 16.70 -3.49
CA GLY A 9 -7.96 17.16 -2.12
C GLY A 9 -6.63 17.78 -1.80
N GLY A 10 -5.76 17.95 -2.80
CA GLY A 10 -4.50 18.66 -2.59
C GLY A 10 -3.34 17.77 -2.17
N PHE A 11 -3.47 16.46 -2.34
CA PHE A 11 -2.39 15.55 -1.99
C PHE A 11 -1.43 15.38 -3.15
N THR A 12 -0.14 15.29 -2.83
CA THR A 12 0.90 14.95 -3.80
C THR A 12 1.42 13.56 -3.46
N VAL A 13 1.47 12.68 -4.44
CA VAL A 13 2.00 11.33 -4.23
C VAL A 13 3.50 11.44 -4.01
N ILE A 14 3.98 10.91 -2.90
CA ILE A 14 5.39 10.98 -2.55
C ILE A 14 6.07 9.61 -2.53
N ASP A 15 5.31 8.54 -2.52
CA ASP A 15 5.90 7.20 -2.56
C ASP A 15 4.83 6.21 -3.01
N SER A 16 5.28 5.03 -3.43
CA SER A 16 4.36 3.99 -3.83
C SER A 16 5.04 2.64 -3.78
N VAL A 17 4.22 1.58 -3.69
CA VAL A 17 4.68 0.20 -3.77
C VAL A 17 3.86 -0.45 -4.88
N ARG A 18 4.54 -0.91 -5.92
CA ARG A 18 3.85 -1.55 -7.04
C ARG A 18 3.67 -3.03 -6.74
N LEU A 19 2.47 -3.51 -6.91
CA LEU A 19 2.13 -4.89 -6.62
C LEU A 19 1.97 -5.73 -7.88
N SER A 20 1.58 -5.08 -8.97
CA SER A 20 1.40 -5.77 -10.24
C SER A 20 1.47 -4.73 -11.34
N ASN A 21 1.26 -5.15 -12.58
CA ASN A 21 1.29 -4.21 -13.70
C ASN A 21 0.28 -3.08 -13.52
N LYS A 22 -0.81 -3.33 -12.83
CA LYS A 22 -1.90 -2.36 -12.76
C LYS A 22 -2.19 -1.84 -11.37
N THR A 23 -1.63 -2.44 -10.34
CA THR A 23 -2.03 -2.14 -8.96
C THR A 23 -0.84 -1.68 -8.16
N GLU A 24 -1.01 -0.59 -7.43
CA GLU A 24 -0.01 -0.10 -6.50
C GLU A 24 -0.70 0.50 -5.29
N ILE A 25 0.04 0.59 -4.20
CA ILE A 25 -0.39 1.34 -3.03
C ILE A 25 0.43 2.61 -3.01
N VAL A 26 -0.23 3.76 -2.89
CA VAL A 26 0.46 5.04 -2.96
C VAL A 26 0.27 5.79 -1.65
N MET A 27 1.24 6.66 -1.36
CA MET A 27 1.22 7.50 -0.18
C MET A 27 1.31 8.95 -0.64
N GLY A 28 0.43 9.79 -0.11
CA GLY A 28 0.40 11.20 -0.47
C GLY A 28 0.56 12.10 0.73
N ARG A 29 0.97 13.32 0.47
CA ARG A 29 1.21 14.35 1.47
C ARG A 29 0.44 15.58 1.07
N ARG A 30 -0.19 16.21 2.05
CA ARG A 30 -0.88 17.48 1.83
C ARG A 30 -0.43 18.47 2.87
N GLU A 31 -0.12 19.67 2.41
CA GLU A 31 0.22 20.76 3.28
C GLU A 31 -0.92 21.77 3.24
N SER A 32 -1.42 22.16 4.40
CA SER A 32 -2.55 23.07 4.45
C SER A 32 -2.32 24.08 5.56
N PHE A 33 -3.26 25.00 5.68
CA PHE A 33 -3.21 25.97 6.75
C PHE A 33 -3.11 25.30 8.13
N TYR A 34 -3.71 24.12 8.27
CA TYR A 34 -3.74 23.41 9.55
C TYR A 34 -2.55 22.50 9.75
N GLY A 35 -1.61 22.47 8.82
CA GLY A 35 -0.42 21.66 8.96
C GLY A 35 -0.31 20.63 7.84
N ILE A 36 0.50 19.62 8.09
CA ILE A 36 0.80 18.59 7.11
C ILE A 36 0.09 17.32 7.54
N ASN A 37 -0.55 16.64 6.58
CA ASN A 37 -1.05 15.32 6.86
C ASN A 37 -0.84 14.43 5.65
N TYR A 38 -1.08 13.14 5.85
CA TYR A 38 -0.76 12.13 4.88
C TYR A 38 -1.97 11.23 4.66
N ALA A 39 -1.95 10.52 3.55
CA ALA A 39 -2.98 9.55 3.23
C ALA A 39 -2.38 8.48 2.36
N THR A 40 -3.04 7.33 2.31
CA THR A 40 -2.66 6.26 1.40
C THR A 40 -3.88 5.81 0.62
N TRP A 41 -3.66 5.30 -0.56
CA TRP A 41 -4.72 4.79 -1.43
C TRP A 41 -4.24 3.56 -2.16
N GLU A 42 -5.19 2.75 -2.62
CA GLU A 42 -4.89 1.80 -3.67
C GLU A 42 -5.09 2.52 -5.00
N CYS A 43 -4.21 2.26 -5.95
CA CYS A 43 -4.25 2.93 -7.24
C CYS A 43 -4.20 1.88 -8.33
N SER A 44 -5.10 1.98 -9.31
CA SER A 44 -5.06 1.13 -10.47
C SER A 44 -4.81 1.97 -11.71
N ASP A 45 -4.07 1.39 -12.65
CA ASP A 45 -3.78 1.99 -13.95
C ASP A 45 -3.12 3.37 -13.84
N GLY A 46 -2.44 3.63 -12.71
CA GLY A 46 -1.64 4.83 -12.55
C GLY A 46 -2.39 6.08 -12.19
N ASN A 47 -3.71 6.07 -12.23
CA ASN A 47 -4.45 7.31 -11.99
C ASN A 47 -5.82 7.10 -11.36
N ASN A 48 -6.17 5.90 -10.99
CA ASN A 48 -7.46 5.62 -10.39
C ASN A 48 -7.25 5.29 -8.92
N TYR A 49 -7.49 6.25 -8.04
CA TYR A 49 -7.19 6.15 -6.62
C TYR A 49 -8.47 5.89 -5.85
N TYR A 50 -8.42 4.92 -4.94
CA TYR A 50 -9.60 4.57 -4.17
C TYR A 50 -9.17 3.95 -2.84
N TRP A 51 -10.14 3.77 -1.96
CA TRP A 51 -9.97 3.17 -0.63
C TRP A 51 -8.92 3.92 0.17
N GLY A 52 -9.13 5.25 0.30
CA GLY A 52 -8.19 6.10 1.00
C GLY A 52 -8.24 5.93 2.50
N HIS A 53 -7.05 5.96 3.11
CA HIS A 53 -6.89 6.14 4.56
C HIS A 53 -6.36 7.54 4.76
N TYR A 54 -7.13 8.37 5.46
CA TYR A 54 -6.84 9.79 5.58
C TYR A 54 -6.44 10.17 6.99
N ASP A 55 -6.00 11.39 7.15
CA ASP A 55 -5.72 11.98 8.46
C ASP A 55 -4.61 11.27 9.20
N ILE A 56 -3.60 10.85 8.48
CA ILE A 56 -2.41 10.24 9.08
C ILE A 56 -1.44 11.39 9.38
N SER A 57 -0.98 11.47 10.61
CA SER A 57 -0.30 12.68 11.08
C SER A 57 1.20 12.68 10.83
N THR A 58 1.83 11.54 10.62
CA THR A 58 3.26 11.51 10.37
C THR A 58 3.59 10.67 9.15
N GLU A 59 4.71 11.00 8.54
CA GLU A 59 5.15 10.25 7.37
C GLU A 59 5.44 8.80 7.72
N GLN A 60 6.00 8.55 8.90
CA GLN A 60 6.32 7.19 9.30
C GLN A 60 5.06 6.35 9.44
N GLN A 61 4.01 6.93 10.02
CA GLN A 61 2.75 6.21 10.15
C GLN A 61 2.13 5.94 8.79
N ALA A 62 2.22 6.90 7.88
CA ALA A 62 1.69 6.70 6.54
C ALA A 62 2.47 5.63 5.79
N ARG A 63 3.79 5.63 5.96
CA ARG A 63 4.63 4.64 5.30
C ARG A 63 4.33 3.25 5.83
N LEU A 64 4.15 3.13 7.14
CA LEU A 64 3.76 1.85 7.71
C LEU A 64 2.41 1.40 7.15
N ASP A 65 1.45 2.31 7.09
CA ASP A 65 0.15 1.98 6.54
C ASP A 65 0.27 1.52 5.08
N MET A 66 1.10 2.21 4.30
CA MET A 66 1.32 1.85 2.91
C MET A 66 1.87 0.43 2.80
N PHE A 67 2.87 0.09 3.61
CA PHE A 67 3.47 -1.23 3.55
C PHE A 67 2.53 -2.31 4.07
N GLU A 68 1.76 -2.01 5.10
CA GLU A 68 0.79 -2.98 5.61
C GLU A 68 -0.30 -3.26 4.58
N ARG A 69 -0.77 -2.21 3.91
CA ARG A 69 -1.76 -2.40 2.85
C ARG A 69 -1.18 -3.17 1.69
N ALA A 70 0.08 -2.89 1.35
CA ALA A 70 0.73 -3.59 0.27
C ALA A 70 0.84 -5.08 0.59
N ALA A 71 1.27 -5.41 1.80
CA ALA A 71 1.39 -6.80 2.21
C ALA A 71 0.04 -7.50 2.20
N GLU A 72 -0.97 -6.84 2.73
CA GLU A 72 -2.30 -7.41 2.78
C GLU A 72 -2.85 -7.65 1.38
N ARG A 73 -2.66 -6.70 0.50
CA ARG A 73 -3.15 -6.83 -0.87
C ARG A 73 -2.42 -7.91 -1.62
N MET A 74 -1.12 -8.04 -1.37
CA MET A 74 -0.35 -9.12 -1.99
C MET A 74 -0.85 -10.48 -1.55
N ARG A 75 -1.24 -10.62 -0.29
CA ARG A 75 -1.80 -11.89 0.17
C ARG A 75 -3.08 -12.24 -0.57
N GLN A 76 -3.83 -11.23 -1.02
CA GLN A 76 -5.04 -11.47 -1.80
C GLN A 76 -4.73 -11.79 -3.25
N ILE A 77 -3.68 -11.20 -3.80
CA ILE A 77 -3.32 -11.40 -5.20
C ILE A 77 -2.62 -12.74 -5.41
N LEU A 78 -1.69 -13.08 -4.52
CA LEU A 78 -0.82 -14.23 -4.71
C LEU A 78 -1.45 -15.60 -4.51
N PRO A 79 -2.55 -15.76 -3.79
CA PRO A 79 -3.09 -17.12 -3.60
C PRO A 79 -3.29 -17.89 -4.89
N GLU A 80 -3.60 -17.21 -5.98
CA GLU A 80 -3.77 -17.90 -7.25
C GLU A 80 -2.49 -18.50 -7.75
N GLN A 81 -1.35 -17.96 -7.31
CA GLN A 81 -0.06 -18.41 -7.77
C GLN A 81 0.66 -19.25 -6.75
N TYR A 82 0.38 -19.05 -5.47
CA TYR A 82 1.19 -19.62 -4.41
C TYR A 82 0.44 -20.60 -3.53
N SER A 83 -0.85 -20.76 -3.71
CA SER A 83 -1.62 -21.55 -2.79
C SER A 83 -1.17 -22.99 -2.77
N GLN A 84 -0.61 -23.45 -3.87
CA GLN A 84 -0.16 -24.81 -3.91
C GLN A 84 1.13 -25.01 -3.18
N SER A 85 1.93 -23.97 -3.09
CA SER A 85 3.22 -24.17 -2.48
C SER A 85 3.14 -24.02 -1.00
N GLU A 86 2.29 -23.46 -0.44
CA GLU A 86 2.27 -23.28 0.86
C GLU A 86 1.64 -24.10 1.64
N ALA A 87 1.29 -24.46 1.33
CA ALA A 87 0.61 -25.21 2.04
C ALA A 87 1.15 -25.81 3.09
N GLU A 88 1.75 -25.68 3.03
CA GLU A 88 2.27 -25.93 3.54
C GLU A 88 2.88 -25.48 4.27
N SER A 89 3.25 -25.26 4.47
CA SER A 89 3.71 -24.84 4.92
C SER A 89 3.76 -24.41 5.86
N GLU A 90 3.75 -24.09 6.12
CA GLU A 90 3.64 -23.85 6.73
C GLU A 90 3.68 -23.96 7.46
N ASN A 91 4.05 -24.00 7.69
CA ASN A 91 3.95 -24.42 8.21
C ASN A 91 4.13 -24.48 8.65
N SER A 92 4.57 -24.53 8.73
CA SER A 92 4.60 -24.88 8.96
C SER A 92 4.80 -24.86 9.53
N ASP A 93 5.25 -24.77 9.79
CA ASP A 93 5.27 -25.06 10.17
C ASP A 93 5.34 -25.08 10.68
N GLU A 94 5.57 -24.90 10.90
CA GLU A 94 5.41 -25.18 11.27
C GLU A 94 5.55 -25.37 11.67
N ASP A 95 5.98 -25.23 11.88
CA ASP A 95 5.98 -25.69 12.19
C ASP A 95 6.32 -25.71 12.52
N GLU A 96 6.64 -25.47 12.67
CA GLU A 96 6.74 -25.68 12.93
C GLU A 96 6.91 -25.54 13.24
N CYS A 97 7.26 -25.36 13.46
CA CYS A 97 7.15 -25.42 13.63
C CYS A 97 7.14 -25.47 14.17
N GLU A 98 7.23 -25.38 14.43
CA GLU A 98 6.99 -25.57 14.76
C GLU A 98 7.10 -25.48 15.04
N MET A 99 7.50 -25.37 15.42
CA MET A 99 7.37 -25.33 15.45
C MET A 99 7.37 -25.47 15.68
#